data_24b919f6ac76f04332395ab90b6ac1d0
#
_entry.id   24b919f6ac76f04332395ab90b6ac1d0
#
_cell.length_a   1.000
_cell.length_b   1.000
_cell.length_c   1.000
_cell.angle_alpha   90.00
_cell.angle_beta   90.00
_cell.angle_gamma   90.00
#
_symmetry.space_group_name_H-M   'P 1'
#
loop_
_entity.id
_entity.type
_entity.pdbx_description
1 polymer ?
#
loop_
_entity_poly.entity_id
_entity_poly.type
_entity_poly.pdbx_seq_one_letter_code
_entity_poly.pdbx_strand_id
1 'polypeptide(L)'
;MHKMNSKNKTFIDKLRSSGLRPTNQRVEISKFLFNRKKTFHFTVEELKNSMNLKRSKKISTATFYNTVHALKSAGYLKEFSLENNTSYYLSLIHI
;
A
#
# COMPACT_ATOMS: atom_id res chain seq x y z
N MET A 1 -24.76 14.92 -7.19
CA MET A 1 -24.47 13.84 -6.30
C MET A 1 -23.08 13.28 -6.55
N HIS A 2 -22.44 13.07 -5.51
CA HIS A 2 -21.12 12.51 -5.60
C HIS A 2 -21.18 10.99 -5.59
N LYS A 3 -20.59 10.34 -6.54
CA LYS A 3 -20.54 8.90 -6.49
C LYS A 3 -19.13 8.41 -6.19
N MET A 4 -19.07 7.25 -5.62
CA MET A 4 -17.80 6.66 -5.25
C MET A 4 -16.92 6.50 -6.49
N ASN A 5 -15.69 6.90 -6.35
CA ASN A 5 -14.69 6.72 -7.39
C ASN A 5 -14.43 5.22 -7.55
N SER A 6 -14.45 4.74 -8.80
CA SER A 6 -14.23 3.32 -9.06
C SER A 6 -12.85 2.85 -8.58
N LYS A 7 -11.85 3.73 -8.60
CA LYS A 7 -10.53 3.40 -8.08
C LYS A 7 -10.57 3.13 -6.59
N ASN A 8 -11.32 3.93 -5.84
CA ASN A 8 -11.45 3.72 -4.40
C ASN A 8 -12.11 2.39 -4.11
N LYS A 9 -13.13 2.05 -4.88
CA LYS A 9 -13.78 0.75 -4.71
C LYS A 9 -12.81 -0.39 -4.96
N THR A 10 -11.96 -0.27 -5.97
CA THR A 10 -10.96 -1.27 -6.28
C THR A 10 -10.00 -1.48 -5.11
N PHE A 11 -9.53 -0.40 -4.49
CA PHE A 11 -8.63 -0.49 -3.35
C PHE A 11 -9.33 -1.09 -2.13
N ILE A 12 -10.58 -0.72 -1.91
CA ILE A 12 -11.37 -1.29 -0.83
C ILE A 12 -11.51 -2.81 -1.02
N ASP A 13 -11.82 -3.23 -2.24
CA ASP A 13 -11.98 -4.66 -2.54
C ASP A 13 -10.67 -5.41 -2.34
N LYS A 14 -9.55 -4.83 -2.75
CA LYS A 14 -8.24 -5.45 -2.54
C LYS A 14 -7.93 -5.61 -1.06
N LEU A 15 -8.23 -4.60 -0.26
CA LEU A 15 -7.99 -4.70 1.18
C LEU A 15 -8.86 -5.77 1.82
N ARG A 16 -10.13 -5.83 1.44
CA ARG A 16 -11.04 -6.86 1.98
C ARG A 16 -10.57 -8.26 1.61
N SER A 17 -10.16 -8.46 0.36
CA SER A 17 -9.67 -9.76 -0.08
C SER A 17 -8.35 -10.12 0.59
N SER A 18 -7.63 -9.13 1.09
CA SER A 18 -6.40 -9.34 1.86
C SER A 18 -6.65 -9.64 3.32
N GLY A 19 -7.92 -9.64 3.75
CA GLY A 19 -8.27 -9.88 5.14
C GLY A 19 -8.23 -8.65 6.02
N LEU A 20 -8.11 -7.46 5.45
CA LEU A 20 -8.03 -6.22 6.21
C LEU A 20 -9.30 -5.41 6.09
N ARG A 21 -9.63 -4.73 7.19
CA ARG A 21 -10.69 -3.73 7.16
C ARG A 21 -10.19 -2.53 6.35
N PRO A 22 -10.99 -2.03 5.39
CA PRO A 22 -10.57 -0.89 4.57
C PRO A 22 -10.77 0.44 5.30
N THR A 23 -9.87 0.76 6.21
CA THR A 23 -9.85 2.06 6.88
C THR A 23 -9.34 3.13 5.92
N ASN A 24 -9.60 4.40 6.25
CA ASN A 24 -9.14 5.50 5.41
C ASN A 24 -7.64 5.45 5.19
N GLN A 25 -6.87 5.18 6.25
CA GLN A 25 -5.41 5.13 6.13
C GLN A 25 -4.95 3.98 5.23
N ARG A 26 -5.57 2.82 5.37
CA ARG A 26 -5.21 1.67 4.53
C ARG A 26 -5.58 1.90 3.07
N VAL A 27 -6.73 2.54 2.82
CA VAL A 27 -7.11 2.88 1.45
C VAL A 27 -6.11 3.88 0.86
N GLU A 28 -5.67 4.87 1.65
CA GLU A 28 -4.68 5.82 1.17
C GLU A 28 -3.35 5.15 0.82
N ILE A 29 -2.91 4.22 1.65
CA ILE A 29 -1.68 3.47 1.37
C ILE A 29 -1.83 2.70 0.07
N SER A 30 -2.95 2.03 -0.12
CA SER A 30 -3.21 1.26 -1.34
C SER A 30 -3.22 2.15 -2.57
N LYS A 31 -3.85 3.32 -2.48
CA LYS A 31 -3.88 4.26 -3.59
C LYS A 31 -2.48 4.73 -3.95
N PHE A 32 -1.67 5.03 -2.95
CA PHE A 32 -0.30 5.46 -3.20
C PHE A 32 0.51 4.37 -3.91
N LEU A 33 0.33 3.12 -3.49
CA LEU A 33 1.07 2.01 -4.06
C LEU A 33 0.62 1.65 -5.47
N PHE A 34 -0.69 1.60 -5.72
CA PHE A 34 -1.22 1.04 -6.95
C PHE A 34 -1.61 2.07 -8.00
N ASN A 35 -1.60 3.35 -7.64
CA ASN A 35 -1.98 4.41 -8.57
C ASN A 35 -0.77 5.00 -9.28
N ARG A 36 0.28 4.23 -9.43
CA ARG A 36 1.48 4.65 -10.13
C ARG A 36 1.51 4.06 -11.53
N LYS A 37 2.05 4.83 -12.45
CA LYS A 37 2.13 4.40 -13.85
C LYS A 37 3.19 3.35 -14.09
N LYS A 38 4.22 3.34 -13.24
CA LYS A 38 5.33 2.41 -13.39
C LYS A 38 5.49 1.56 -12.16
N THR A 39 5.92 0.32 -12.38
CA THR A 39 6.32 -0.55 -11.30
C THR A 39 7.56 0.04 -10.61
N PHE A 40 7.57 0.00 -9.30
CA PHE A 40 8.70 0.53 -8.55
C PHE A 40 8.95 -0.33 -7.33
N HIS A 41 10.19 -0.29 -6.87
CA HIS A 41 10.60 -0.99 -5.65
C HIS A 41 10.52 -0.03 -4.47
N PHE A 42 10.14 -0.54 -3.31
CA PHE A 42 10.09 0.30 -2.13
C PHE A 42 10.30 -0.53 -0.87
N THR A 43 10.83 0.11 0.16
CA THR A 43 10.83 -0.45 1.51
C THR A 43 9.67 0.16 2.27
N VAL A 44 9.27 -0.50 3.37
CA VAL A 44 8.20 0.07 4.20
C VAL A 44 8.62 1.43 4.75
N GLU A 45 9.89 1.61 5.09
CA GLU A 45 10.38 2.89 5.59
C GLU A 45 10.29 3.99 4.54
N GLU A 46 10.65 3.68 3.30
CA GLU A 46 10.54 4.65 2.21
C GLU A 46 9.09 5.04 1.97
N LEU A 47 8.20 4.05 1.97
CA LEU A 47 6.78 4.29 1.81
C LEU A 47 6.24 5.18 2.92
N LYS A 48 6.58 4.85 4.17
CA LYS A 48 6.14 5.62 5.33
C LYS A 48 6.62 7.06 5.23
N ASN A 49 7.90 7.25 4.94
CA ASN A 49 8.47 8.59 4.88
C ASN A 49 7.83 9.41 3.76
N SER A 50 7.63 8.81 2.59
CA SER A 50 7.02 9.51 1.47
C SER A 50 5.59 9.94 1.77
N MET A 51 4.81 9.06 2.36
CA MET A 51 3.40 9.36 2.64
C MET A 51 3.23 10.33 3.81
N ASN A 52 4.07 10.20 4.83
CA ASN A 52 3.94 11.03 6.03
C ASN A 52 4.57 12.41 5.89
N LEU A 53 5.33 12.63 4.82
CA LEU A 53 6.09 13.87 4.67
C LEU A 53 5.22 15.12 4.77
N LYS A 54 4.05 15.10 4.16
CA LYS A 54 3.16 16.25 4.12
C LYS A 54 1.93 16.10 5.00
N ARG A 55 1.89 15.05 5.81
CA ARG A 55 0.71 14.83 6.66
C ARG A 55 0.90 15.49 8.01
N SER A 56 -0.13 16.19 8.46
CA SER A 56 -0.14 16.74 9.82
C SER A 56 -0.35 15.62 10.84
N LYS A 57 -1.19 14.63 10.48
CA LYS A 57 -1.41 13.46 11.32
C LYS A 57 -0.74 12.26 10.67
N LYS A 58 0.32 11.77 11.28
CA LYS A 58 1.12 10.69 10.70
C LYS A 58 0.41 9.34 10.81
N ILE A 59 0.63 8.51 9.81
CA ILE A 59 0.18 7.12 9.85
C ILE A 59 1.25 6.31 10.58
N SER A 60 0.85 5.42 11.47
CA SER A 60 1.79 4.64 12.27
C SER A 60 2.53 3.62 11.43
N THR A 61 3.73 3.27 11.88
CA THR A 61 4.55 2.23 11.24
C THR A 61 3.80 0.90 11.20
N ALA A 62 3.11 0.56 12.28
CA ALA A 62 2.37 -0.69 12.35
C ALA A 62 1.30 -0.76 11.25
N THR A 63 0.62 0.34 10.97
CA THR A 63 -0.39 0.39 9.92
C THR A 63 0.23 0.11 8.55
N PHE A 64 1.41 0.68 8.29
CA PHE A 64 2.10 0.42 7.03
C PHE A 64 2.48 -1.05 6.90
N TYR A 65 3.08 -1.64 7.94
CA TYR A 65 3.49 -3.04 7.89
C TYR A 65 2.30 -3.96 7.73
N ASN A 66 1.24 -3.74 8.48
CA ASN A 66 0.05 -4.59 8.39
C ASN A 66 -0.56 -4.54 6.98
N THR A 67 -0.63 -3.34 6.40
CA THR A 67 -1.21 -3.18 5.08
C THR A 67 -0.33 -3.83 4.01
N VAL A 68 0.97 -3.58 4.05
CA VAL A 68 1.90 -4.13 3.06
C VAL A 68 1.93 -5.66 3.14
N HIS A 69 2.00 -6.21 4.35
CA HIS A 69 2.04 -7.67 4.52
C HIS A 69 0.75 -8.33 4.05
N ALA A 70 -0.40 -7.73 4.32
CA ALA A 70 -1.65 -8.30 3.86
C ALA A 70 -1.77 -8.26 2.34
N LEU A 71 -1.36 -7.16 1.72
CA LEU A 71 -1.38 -7.06 0.26
C LEU A 71 -0.41 -8.05 -0.38
N LYS A 72 0.75 -8.26 0.24
CA LYS A 72 1.69 -9.27 -0.23
C LYS A 72 1.07 -10.66 -0.13
N SER A 73 0.46 -10.99 1.00
CA SER A 73 -0.15 -12.30 1.19
C SER A 73 -1.28 -12.56 0.20
N ALA A 74 -1.98 -11.53 -0.23
CA ALA A 74 -3.04 -11.65 -1.21
C ALA A 74 -2.54 -11.69 -2.65
N GLY A 75 -1.23 -11.52 -2.85
CA GLY A 75 -0.64 -11.61 -4.19
C GLY A 75 -0.56 -10.29 -4.94
N TYR A 76 -0.83 -9.17 -4.29
CA TYR A 76 -0.74 -7.86 -4.94
C TYR A 76 0.65 -7.26 -4.90
N LEU A 77 1.47 -7.71 -3.97
CA LEU A 77 2.85 -7.27 -3.85
C LEU A 77 3.77 -8.48 -3.78
N LYS A 78 4.98 -8.31 -4.28
CA LYS A 78 6.02 -9.33 -4.16
C LYS A 78 7.12 -8.78 -3.27
N GLU A 79 7.59 -9.60 -2.33
CA GLU A 79 8.69 -9.23 -1.46
C GLU A 79 9.97 -9.92 -1.91
N PHE A 80 11.08 -9.19 -1.83
CA PHE A 80 12.40 -9.78 -2.06
C PHE A 80 13.42 -9.07 -1.17
N SER A 81 14.51 -9.78 -0.86
CA SER A 81 15.57 -9.25 -0.02
C SER A 81 16.83 -9.05 -0.85
N LEU A 82 17.53 -7.95 -0.59
CA LEU A 82 18.82 -7.70 -1.18
C LEU A 82 19.91 -8.07 -0.19
N GLU A 83 21.19 -7.94 -0.59
CA GLU A 83 22.33 -8.38 0.21
C GLU A 83 22.38 -7.78 1.61
N ASN A 84 21.81 -6.61 1.79
CA ASN A 84 21.81 -5.94 3.10
C ASN A 84 20.69 -6.41 4.02
N ASN A 85 19.99 -7.48 3.67
CA ASN A 85 18.86 -8.03 4.43
C ASN A 85 17.68 -7.10 4.54
N THR A 86 17.60 -6.09 3.70
CA THR A 86 16.45 -5.19 3.65
C THR A 86 15.38 -5.79 2.75
N SER A 87 14.14 -5.80 3.23
CA SER A 87 13.01 -6.28 2.43
C SER A 87 12.49 -5.17 1.53
N TYR A 88 12.41 -5.48 0.26
CA TYR A 88 11.84 -4.61 -0.76
C TYR A 88 10.56 -5.22 -1.29
N TYR A 89 9.65 -4.36 -1.71
CA TYR A 89 8.37 -4.78 -2.23
C TYR A 89 8.17 -4.21 -3.62
N LEU A 90 7.48 -4.98 -4.45
CA LEU A 90 7.22 -4.64 -5.84
C LEU A 90 5.74 -4.79 -6.10
N SER A 91 5.12 -3.74 -6.64
CA SER A 91 3.71 -3.82 -7.00
C SER A 91 3.55 -4.71 -8.24
N LEU A 92 2.62 -5.67 -8.16
CA LEU A 92 2.30 -6.55 -9.27
C LEU A 92 1.08 -6.07 -10.05
N ILE A 93 0.46 -4.98 -9.61
CA ILE A 93 -0.77 -4.48 -10.20
C ILE A 93 -0.58 -3.03 -10.61
N HIS A 94 -1.01 -2.72 -11.81
CA HIS A 94 -1.04 -1.36 -12.32
C HIS A 94 -2.49 -0.95 -12.54
N ILE A 95 -2.82 0.23 -12.03
CA ILE A 95 -4.17 0.76 -12.17
C ILE A 95 -4.13 2.06 -12.95
#